data_f7e3a42743df80b42c38a860751d6ff5
#
_entry.id   f7e3a42743df80b42c38a860751d6ff5
#
_cell.length_a   1.000
_cell.length_b   1.000
_cell.length_c   1.000
_cell.angle_alpha   90.00
_cell.angle_beta   90.00
_cell.angle_gamma   90.00
#
_symmetry.space_group_name_H-M   'P 1'
#
loop_
_entity.id
_entity.type
_entity.pdbx_description
1 polymer ?
#
loop_
_entity_poly.entity_id
_entity_poly.type
_entity_poly.pdbx_seq_one_letter_code
_entity_poly.pdbx_strand_id
1 'polypeptide(L)'
;MPDSLSLNKIIAQKGMSIGEAARRVADLGWTPSYVQEAMTFPTDYTITKVARDPMKQVLRSYFPMQEEKDNRVYGALDAALRGDMFRNVEPRWVEWMKLFLAIIPFPEISASRSMAMVGRLAPGEELRTGFTMQMVDEFRHSTIQMNLKKWYMENYIDPAGFDITEAAFGKCYATTIGRQFAEGFVTGDAITAANVYLTVVAETAFTNTLFVAMPSEAARNGDYALPTVFLSVQSDESRHIGNGHSMLMSIINDPGNHQLLERDLRYAFWQNHAIVDAAVGTIVEYGTTNRDKNKESYAELWHRWIYEDYYRTYMLPLEKYGIKIHHDDVNAAWDRMVKKNYVHKTAQFFSVGWPVAFWRQEAQTEKDFEWFEHKYPGWYAEFGAYWKWYEKLSLPGETNILFNQDVGYVYPHRCWSCMVPCLIREDFCTDTVEGKLYTYCSEVCRWTHKVAFSAEYEGRSTPAMGRFSGRREWEDCYAGWDVADAIQDLGFVRNDGKTLMPQPHLHFDDSKMWKLDDVRGHKLGSPLQAIRAMSPEELVKHTAEYRAGFKINPVN
;
A
#
# COMPACT_ATOMS: atom_id res chain seq x y z
N MET A 1 5.40 43.95 -30.98
CA MET A 1 5.62 43.27 -29.70
C MET A 1 5.92 44.32 -28.66
N PRO A 2 5.25 44.41 -27.56
CA PRO A 2 5.67 45.30 -26.50
C PRO A 2 7.06 44.90 -26.04
N ASP A 3 7.93 45.88 -25.82
CA ASP A 3 9.30 45.67 -25.34
C ASP A 3 9.30 44.69 -24.18
N SER A 4 10.09 43.62 -24.31
CA SER A 4 10.24 42.62 -23.25
C SER A 4 10.79 43.31 -22.00
N LEU A 5 9.90 43.61 -21.04
CA LEU A 5 10.29 44.06 -19.72
C LEU A 5 11.07 42.91 -19.08
N SER A 6 12.39 43.01 -19.02
CA SER A 6 13.19 42.02 -18.33
C SER A 6 12.81 42.04 -16.81
N LEU A 7 12.74 40.86 -16.20
CA LEU A 7 12.49 40.71 -14.76
C LEU A 7 13.42 41.62 -13.92
N ASN A 8 14.66 41.80 -14.38
CA ASN A 8 15.65 42.72 -13.77
C ASN A 8 15.23 44.19 -13.81
N LYS A 9 14.53 44.65 -14.85
CA LYS A 9 13.98 46.00 -14.89
C LYS A 9 12.82 46.19 -13.92
N ILE A 10 12.01 45.14 -13.70
CA ILE A 10 10.89 45.17 -12.74
C ILE A 10 11.42 45.16 -11.31
N ILE A 11 12.42 44.33 -11.00
CA ILE A 11 13.06 44.22 -9.70
C ILE A 11 13.85 45.50 -9.34
N ALA A 12 14.45 46.18 -10.34
CA ALA A 12 15.18 47.43 -10.14
C ALA A 12 14.31 48.63 -9.76
N GLN A 13 12.99 48.56 -9.85
CA GLN A 13 12.09 49.56 -9.33
C GLN A 13 12.17 49.55 -7.78
N LYS A 14 12.70 50.63 -7.20
CA LYS A 14 12.87 50.76 -5.76
C LYS A 14 11.60 50.39 -4.99
N GLY A 15 11.72 49.43 -4.09
CA GLY A 15 10.68 49.03 -3.16
C GLY A 15 9.78 47.90 -3.58
N MET A 16 10.00 47.27 -4.76
CA MET A 16 9.18 46.16 -5.21
C MET A 16 9.75 44.82 -4.70
N SER A 17 8.93 44.03 -4.05
CA SER A 17 9.27 42.66 -3.68
C SER A 17 9.25 41.74 -4.90
N ILE A 18 9.96 40.62 -4.85
CA ILE A 18 9.94 39.61 -5.90
C ILE A 18 8.50 39.14 -6.17
N GLY A 19 7.67 39.00 -5.12
CA GLY A 19 6.27 38.62 -5.25
C GLY A 19 5.40 39.67 -5.94
N GLU A 20 5.69 40.96 -5.76
CA GLU A 20 5.03 42.03 -6.51
C GLU A 20 5.47 42.08 -7.97
N ALA A 21 6.76 41.86 -8.24
CA ALA A 21 7.28 41.76 -9.58
C ALA A 21 6.64 40.60 -10.34
N ALA A 22 6.52 39.44 -9.70
CA ALA A 22 5.88 38.27 -10.27
C ALA A 22 4.39 38.50 -10.57
N ARG A 23 3.66 39.15 -9.66
CA ARG A 23 2.25 39.54 -9.87
C ARG A 23 2.09 40.50 -11.06
N ARG A 24 2.95 41.51 -11.17
CA ARG A 24 2.91 42.42 -12.31
C ARG A 24 3.22 41.75 -13.64
N VAL A 25 4.12 40.75 -13.65
CA VAL A 25 4.37 39.95 -14.86
C VAL A 25 3.14 39.13 -15.22
N ALA A 26 2.43 38.57 -14.24
CA ALA A 26 1.18 37.86 -14.45
C ALA A 26 0.05 38.80 -14.94
N ASP A 27 -0.04 40.02 -14.37
CA ASP A 27 -1.01 41.04 -14.79
C ASP A 27 -0.77 41.54 -16.24
N LEU A 28 0.45 41.39 -16.74
CA LEU A 28 0.80 41.69 -18.13
C LEU A 28 0.40 40.58 -19.12
N GLY A 29 -0.22 39.50 -18.62
CA GLY A 29 -0.69 38.39 -19.45
C GLY A 29 0.44 37.51 -20.00
N TRP A 30 1.66 37.61 -19.44
CA TRP A 30 2.74 36.73 -19.83
C TRP A 30 2.54 35.37 -19.18
N THR A 31 2.25 34.37 -19.98
CA THR A 31 2.16 32.98 -19.53
C THR A 31 3.30 32.19 -20.17
N PRO A 32 4.19 31.61 -19.38
CA PRO A 32 5.23 30.74 -19.92
C PRO A 32 4.63 29.60 -20.75
N SER A 33 5.27 29.26 -21.88
CA SER A 33 4.76 28.22 -22.79
C SER A 33 4.56 26.87 -22.09
N TYR A 34 5.42 26.52 -21.15
CA TYR A 34 5.27 25.29 -20.36
C TYR A 34 4.02 25.28 -19.47
N VAL A 35 3.50 26.43 -19.06
CA VAL A 35 2.23 26.52 -18.33
C VAL A 35 1.05 26.20 -19.24
N GLN A 36 1.11 26.65 -20.49
CA GLN A 36 0.09 26.32 -21.50
C GLN A 36 0.11 24.81 -21.80
N GLU A 37 1.29 24.21 -21.95
CA GLU A 37 1.43 22.76 -22.11
C GLU A 37 0.88 21.99 -20.88
N ALA A 38 1.15 22.49 -19.67
CA ALA A 38 0.66 21.90 -18.46
C ALA A 38 -0.87 21.95 -18.36
N MET A 39 -1.51 23.02 -18.79
CA MET A 39 -2.96 23.17 -18.82
C MET A 39 -3.64 22.27 -19.86
N THR A 40 -2.89 21.64 -20.73
CA THR A 40 -3.40 20.63 -21.69
C THR A 40 -3.30 19.20 -21.15
N PHE A 41 -2.80 19.01 -19.94
CA PHE A 41 -2.76 17.69 -19.33
C PHE A 41 -4.19 17.16 -19.11
N PRO A 42 -4.48 15.92 -19.52
CA PRO A 42 -5.83 15.38 -19.43
C PRO A 42 -6.26 15.25 -17.98
N THR A 43 -7.23 16.04 -17.62
CA THR A 43 -8.00 15.91 -16.37
C THR A 43 -9.48 16.11 -16.67
N ASP A 44 -10.31 15.35 -16.00
CA ASP A 44 -11.76 15.49 -16.10
C ASP A 44 -12.30 16.64 -15.21
N TYR A 45 -11.46 17.19 -14.32
CA TYR A 45 -11.83 18.30 -13.46
C TYR A 45 -11.69 19.65 -14.13
N THR A 46 -12.69 20.51 -13.93
CA THR A 46 -12.66 21.92 -14.31
C THR A 46 -12.28 22.75 -13.08
N ILE A 47 -11.24 23.58 -13.20
CA ILE A 47 -10.81 24.46 -12.11
C ILE A 47 -10.92 25.90 -12.58
N THR A 48 -11.97 26.58 -12.13
CA THR A 48 -12.28 27.97 -12.49
C THR A 48 -11.75 28.96 -11.46
N LYS A 49 -11.53 28.52 -10.23
CA LYS A 49 -11.05 29.36 -9.13
C LYS A 49 -10.10 28.58 -8.25
N VAL A 50 -8.95 29.18 -7.97
CA VAL A 50 -7.91 28.58 -7.13
C VAL A 50 -8.12 28.99 -5.68
N ALA A 51 -8.15 28.04 -4.77
CA ALA A 51 -8.09 28.31 -3.34
C ALA A 51 -6.66 28.76 -2.94
N ARG A 52 -6.58 29.59 -1.93
CA ARG A 52 -5.27 29.96 -1.38
C ARG A 52 -4.72 28.83 -0.53
N ASP A 53 -3.41 28.61 -0.61
CA ASP A 53 -2.72 27.71 0.28
C ASP A 53 -2.81 28.23 1.75
N PRO A 54 -3.45 27.50 2.67
CA PRO A 54 -3.54 27.89 4.06
C PRO A 54 -2.21 27.78 4.81
N MET A 55 -1.28 26.97 4.30
CA MET A 55 -0.04 26.60 5.00
C MET A 55 1.11 27.58 4.76
N LYS A 56 1.06 28.41 3.73
CA LYS A 56 2.10 29.39 3.36
C LYS A 56 3.51 28.82 3.47
N GLN A 57 3.82 27.86 2.65
CA GLN A 57 5.11 27.20 2.69
C GLN A 57 6.26 28.19 2.42
N VAL A 58 7.26 28.17 3.28
CA VAL A 58 8.41 29.06 3.18
C VAL A 58 9.65 28.24 2.80
N LEU A 59 10.03 28.29 1.53
CA LEU A 59 11.21 27.61 0.98
C LEU A 59 12.47 27.80 1.83
N ARG A 60 12.65 28.99 2.39
CA ARG A 60 13.82 29.34 3.20
C ARG A 60 13.97 28.45 4.45
N SER A 61 12.87 28.06 5.05
CA SER A 61 12.86 27.23 6.28
C SER A 61 12.73 25.74 6.00
N TYR A 62 12.31 25.37 4.80
CA TYR A 62 12.03 23.99 4.45
C TYR A 62 13.27 23.09 4.52
N PHE A 63 14.34 23.43 3.81
CA PHE A 63 15.55 22.62 3.79
C PHE A 63 16.25 22.51 5.16
N PRO A 64 16.44 23.58 5.94
CA PRO A 64 16.96 23.48 7.30
C PRO A 64 16.10 22.60 8.21
N MET A 65 14.78 22.64 8.07
CA MET A 65 13.86 21.80 8.83
C MET A 65 14.04 20.31 8.48
N GLN A 66 14.17 19.97 7.20
CA GLN A 66 14.38 18.59 6.78
C GLN A 66 15.76 18.08 7.20
N GLU A 67 16.80 18.91 7.12
CA GLU A 67 18.14 18.57 7.62
C GLU A 67 18.10 18.25 9.13
N GLU A 68 17.38 19.06 9.92
CA GLU A 68 17.21 18.79 11.35
C GLU A 68 16.47 17.48 11.62
N LYS A 69 15.43 17.16 10.84
CA LYS A 69 14.70 15.89 10.93
C LYS A 69 15.61 14.70 10.62
N ASP A 70 16.40 14.78 9.57
CA ASP A 70 17.34 13.72 9.20
C ASP A 70 18.41 13.51 10.27
N ASN A 71 18.97 14.57 10.81
CA ASN A 71 19.93 14.47 11.91
C ASN A 71 19.34 13.78 13.14
N ARG A 72 18.08 14.04 13.47
CA ARG A 72 17.37 13.36 14.57
C ARG A 72 17.15 11.87 14.27
N VAL A 73 16.73 11.54 13.08
CA VAL A 73 16.48 10.14 12.68
C VAL A 73 17.76 9.33 12.71
N TYR A 74 18.80 9.77 12.02
CA TYR A 74 20.06 9.03 11.99
C TYR A 74 20.74 8.96 13.34
N GLY A 75 20.65 10.02 14.16
CA GLY A 75 21.13 10.02 15.55
C GLY A 75 20.38 9.01 16.44
N ALA A 76 19.08 8.87 16.26
CA ALA A 76 18.29 7.89 17.01
C ALA A 76 18.54 6.45 16.55
N LEU A 77 18.70 6.22 15.25
CA LEU A 77 19.09 4.91 14.70
C LEU A 77 20.46 4.47 15.25
N ASP A 78 21.43 5.37 15.28
CA ASP A 78 22.75 5.12 15.85
C ASP A 78 22.68 4.84 17.37
N ALA A 79 21.81 5.53 18.09
CA ALA A 79 21.58 5.26 19.52
C ALA A 79 20.92 3.90 19.76
N ALA A 80 19.95 3.52 18.93
CA ALA A 80 19.31 2.20 18.99
C ALA A 80 20.31 1.07 18.75
N LEU A 81 21.22 1.24 17.79
CA LEU A 81 22.26 0.28 17.51
C LEU A 81 23.24 0.14 18.70
N ARG A 82 23.70 1.25 19.26
CA ARG A 82 24.55 1.24 20.46
C ARG A 82 23.87 0.64 21.68
N GLY A 83 22.54 0.76 21.76
CA GLY A 83 21.71 0.13 22.80
C GLY A 83 21.43 -1.36 22.58
N ASP A 84 22.02 -1.95 21.55
CA ASP A 84 21.89 -3.38 21.23
C ASP A 84 20.43 -3.82 20.99
N MET A 85 19.68 -2.97 20.27
CA MET A 85 18.25 -3.16 20.03
C MET A 85 17.91 -4.55 19.48
N PHE A 86 18.72 -5.07 18.55
CA PHE A 86 18.44 -6.34 17.88
C PHE A 86 18.53 -7.58 18.76
N ARG A 87 19.09 -7.49 19.97
CA ARG A 87 19.02 -8.60 20.94
C ARG A 87 17.63 -8.75 21.57
N ASN A 88 16.85 -7.66 21.57
CA ASN A 88 15.59 -7.60 22.30
C ASN A 88 14.38 -7.42 21.37
N VAL A 89 14.59 -7.24 20.07
CA VAL A 89 13.48 -7.13 19.11
C VAL A 89 12.82 -8.49 18.91
N GLU A 90 11.48 -8.47 18.83
CA GLU A 90 10.68 -9.66 18.56
C GLU A 90 10.97 -10.19 17.14
N PRO A 91 11.50 -11.43 16.99
CA PRO A 91 11.86 -11.96 15.67
C PRO A 91 10.66 -12.00 14.70
N ARG A 92 9.48 -12.38 15.18
CA ARG A 92 8.27 -12.41 14.36
C ARG A 92 7.96 -11.03 13.75
N TRP A 93 8.18 -9.96 14.51
CA TRP A 93 8.05 -8.59 14.02
C TRP A 93 9.02 -8.30 12.87
N VAL A 94 10.28 -8.64 13.06
CA VAL A 94 11.31 -8.38 12.04
C VAL A 94 11.04 -9.13 10.74
N GLU A 95 10.51 -10.33 10.80
CA GLU A 95 10.10 -11.08 9.60
C GLU A 95 9.01 -10.32 8.79
N TRP A 96 8.04 -9.71 9.46
CA TRP A 96 7.06 -8.88 8.75
C TRP A 96 7.67 -7.61 8.18
N MET A 97 8.73 -7.07 8.80
CA MET A 97 9.46 -5.92 8.25
C MET A 97 10.21 -6.27 6.96
N LYS A 98 10.62 -7.51 6.77
CA LYS A 98 11.19 -7.98 5.49
C LYS A 98 10.20 -7.78 4.34
N LEU A 99 8.95 -8.19 4.53
CA LEU A 99 7.88 -7.96 3.56
C LEU A 99 7.59 -6.47 3.40
N PHE A 100 7.40 -5.77 4.50
CA PHE A 100 6.96 -4.37 4.48
C PHE A 100 7.97 -3.46 3.81
N LEU A 101 9.24 -3.52 4.22
CA LEU A 101 10.31 -2.68 3.67
C LEU A 101 10.75 -3.08 2.25
N ALA A 102 10.33 -4.25 1.78
CA ALA A 102 10.48 -4.61 0.37
C ALA A 102 9.46 -3.89 -0.53
N ILE A 103 8.32 -3.50 0.02
CA ILE A 103 7.20 -2.94 -0.75
C ILE A 103 7.12 -1.42 -0.61
N ILE A 104 7.17 -0.91 0.62
CA ILE A 104 6.76 0.48 0.92
C ILE A 104 7.59 1.58 0.22
N PRO A 105 8.89 1.45 -0.06
CA PRO A 105 9.62 2.50 -0.75
C PRO A 105 9.14 2.79 -2.18
N PHE A 106 8.50 1.83 -2.84
CA PHE A 106 8.04 2.01 -4.23
C PHE A 106 6.81 2.90 -4.37
N PRO A 107 5.76 2.78 -3.54
CA PRO A 107 4.69 3.76 -3.47
C PRO A 107 5.19 5.19 -3.26
N GLU A 108 6.15 5.41 -2.37
CA GLU A 108 6.76 6.74 -2.12
C GLU A 108 7.46 7.31 -3.36
N ILE A 109 8.23 6.49 -4.09
CA ILE A 109 8.85 6.90 -5.36
C ILE A 109 7.77 7.29 -6.38
N SER A 110 6.69 6.54 -6.43
CA SER A 110 5.58 6.82 -7.34
C SER A 110 4.81 8.07 -6.93
N ALA A 111 4.61 8.27 -5.62
CA ALA A 111 4.05 9.49 -5.06
C ALA A 111 4.92 10.71 -5.42
N SER A 112 6.23 10.63 -5.24
CA SER A 112 7.16 11.69 -5.64
C SER A 112 7.01 12.06 -7.13
N ARG A 113 6.98 11.07 -8.02
CA ARG A 113 6.78 11.31 -9.45
C ARG A 113 5.43 11.96 -9.76
N SER A 114 4.40 11.52 -9.08
CA SER A 114 3.06 12.07 -9.22
C SER A 114 2.99 13.52 -8.74
N MET A 115 3.62 13.82 -7.60
CA MET A 115 3.71 15.18 -7.07
C MET A 115 4.51 16.11 -7.98
N ALA A 116 5.52 15.62 -8.69
CA ALA A 116 6.20 16.38 -9.75
C ALA A 116 5.22 16.79 -10.87
N MET A 117 4.31 15.91 -11.24
CA MET A 117 3.29 16.20 -12.27
C MET A 117 2.28 17.23 -11.73
N VAL A 118 1.74 17.03 -10.53
CA VAL A 118 0.81 17.98 -9.92
C VAL A 118 1.47 19.33 -9.68
N GLY A 119 2.69 19.36 -9.18
CA GLY A 119 3.46 20.59 -8.99
C GLY A 119 3.66 21.38 -10.28
N ARG A 120 3.76 20.70 -11.43
CA ARG A 120 3.81 21.34 -12.74
C ARG A 120 2.44 21.87 -13.20
N LEU A 121 1.36 21.14 -12.87
CA LEU A 121 0.03 21.36 -13.42
C LEU A 121 -0.89 22.17 -12.50
N ALA A 122 -0.64 22.16 -11.19
CA ALA A 122 -1.50 22.83 -10.22
C ALA A 122 -1.71 24.30 -10.56
N PRO A 123 -2.93 24.80 -10.42
CA PRO A 123 -3.23 26.19 -10.68
C PRO A 123 -2.68 27.07 -9.55
N GLY A 124 -1.90 28.09 -9.88
CA GLY A 124 -1.33 29.04 -8.93
C GLY A 124 0.02 28.63 -8.33
N GLU A 125 0.86 29.63 -8.11
CA GLU A 125 2.24 29.44 -7.67
C GLU A 125 2.36 28.83 -6.25
N GLU A 126 1.42 29.15 -5.36
CA GLU A 126 1.43 28.65 -3.99
C GLU A 126 1.21 27.12 -3.98
N LEU A 127 0.24 26.62 -4.72
CA LEU A 127 -0.01 25.18 -4.84
C LEU A 127 1.13 24.44 -5.57
N ARG A 128 1.67 25.04 -6.63
CA ARG A 128 2.83 24.47 -7.34
C ARG A 128 4.02 24.31 -6.43
N THR A 129 4.33 25.35 -5.64
CA THR A 129 5.41 25.31 -4.66
C THR A 129 5.14 24.24 -3.61
N GLY A 130 3.92 24.16 -3.07
CA GLY A 130 3.52 23.14 -2.10
C GLY A 130 3.71 21.73 -2.60
N PHE A 131 3.19 21.39 -3.77
CA PHE A 131 3.34 20.06 -4.36
C PHE A 131 4.79 19.75 -4.81
N THR A 132 5.57 20.76 -5.18
CA THR A 132 7.00 20.56 -5.45
C THR A 132 7.77 20.21 -4.17
N MET A 133 7.43 20.82 -3.03
CA MET A 133 8.01 20.44 -1.74
C MET A 133 7.56 19.03 -1.34
N GLN A 134 6.29 18.70 -1.53
CA GLN A 134 5.80 17.35 -1.29
C GLN A 134 6.56 16.32 -2.16
N MET A 135 6.80 16.61 -3.42
CA MET A 135 7.65 15.74 -4.28
C MET A 135 9.01 15.45 -3.63
N VAL A 136 9.64 16.46 -3.02
CA VAL A 136 10.92 16.27 -2.32
C VAL A 136 10.75 15.45 -1.05
N ASP A 137 9.67 15.68 -0.29
CA ASP A 137 9.35 14.91 0.91
C ASP A 137 9.14 13.42 0.57
N GLU A 138 8.34 13.09 -0.44
CA GLU A 138 8.09 11.70 -0.86
C GLU A 138 9.38 10.99 -1.32
N PHE A 139 10.25 11.72 -1.99
CA PHE A 139 11.56 11.18 -2.36
C PHE A 139 12.45 10.94 -1.13
N ARG A 140 12.39 11.84 -0.15
CA ARG A 140 13.05 11.66 1.15
C ARG A 140 12.47 10.45 1.90
N HIS A 141 11.13 10.29 1.92
CA HIS A 141 10.45 9.15 2.55
C HIS A 141 10.95 7.83 1.97
N SER A 142 10.98 7.72 0.66
CA SER A 142 11.55 6.55 -0.01
C SER A 142 13.00 6.28 0.40
N THR A 143 13.84 7.31 0.40
CA THR A 143 15.27 7.19 0.73
C THR A 143 15.48 6.74 2.18
N ILE A 144 14.76 7.32 3.13
CA ILE A 144 14.91 6.97 4.56
C ILE A 144 14.42 5.56 4.86
N GLN A 145 13.38 5.10 4.15
CA GLN A 145 12.87 3.74 4.25
C GLN A 145 13.85 2.72 3.64
N MET A 146 14.49 3.05 2.53
CA MET A 146 15.56 2.21 1.96
C MET A 146 16.78 2.13 2.89
N ASN A 147 17.15 3.24 3.52
CA ASN A 147 18.22 3.25 4.52
C ASN A 147 17.84 2.44 5.76
N LEU A 148 16.59 2.49 6.20
CA LEU A 148 16.08 1.64 7.28
C LEU A 148 16.21 0.15 6.91
N LYS A 149 15.78 -0.22 5.70
CA LYS A 149 15.97 -1.60 5.19
C LYS A 149 17.43 -2.04 5.24
N LYS A 150 18.32 -1.20 4.70
CA LYS A 150 19.77 -1.46 4.73
C LYS A 150 20.29 -1.62 6.16
N TRP A 151 19.81 -0.79 7.08
CA TRP A 151 20.20 -0.84 8.47
C TRP A 151 19.82 -2.19 9.14
N TYR A 152 18.61 -2.74 8.86
CA TYR A 152 18.23 -4.09 9.27
C TYR A 152 19.14 -5.15 8.63
N MET A 153 19.41 -5.05 7.34
CA MET A 153 20.28 -6.00 6.62
C MET A 153 21.69 -6.09 7.23
N GLU A 154 22.22 -4.97 7.69
CA GLU A 154 23.58 -4.89 8.24
C GLU A 154 23.69 -5.33 9.71
N ASN A 155 22.60 -5.28 10.47
CA ASN A 155 22.65 -5.40 11.92
C ASN A 155 21.77 -6.50 12.50
N TYR A 156 20.76 -7.01 11.78
CA TYR A 156 19.93 -8.11 12.25
C TYR A 156 20.63 -9.46 11.98
N ILE A 157 20.42 -10.41 12.88
CA ILE A 157 21.08 -11.72 12.84
C ILE A 157 20.76 -12.54 11.60
N ASP A 158 19.56 -12.35 11.05
CA ASP A 158 19.09 -13.01 9.83
C ASP A 158 18.66 -11.98 8.78
N PRO A 159 19.60 -11.47 7.97
CA PRO A 159 19.32 -10.49 6.95
C PRO A 159 18.59 -11.05 5.72
N ALA A 160 18.51 -12.36 5.58
CA ALA A 160 17.87 -12.97 4.42
C ALA A 160 16.41 -12.54 4.29
N GLY A 161 16.01 -12.12 3.11
CA GLY A 161 14.67 -11.62 2.83
C GLY A 161 14.52 -10.09 2.87
N PHE A 162 15.41 -9.34 3.53
CA PHE A 162 15.45 -7.89 3.39
C PHE A 162 15.94 -7.44 2.02
N ASP A 163 16.76 -8.27 1.37
CA ASP A 163 17.30 -8.01 0.04
C ASP A 163 16.35 -8.41 -1.09
N ILE A 164 15.06 -8.41 -0.80
CA ILE A 164 14.06 -8.67 -1.82
C ILE A 164 13.94 -7.43 -2.69
N THR A 165 14.38 -7.61 -3.93
CA THR A 165 14.59 -6.56 -4.90
C THR A 165 13.31 -6.13 -5.59
N GLU A 166 13.43 -5.15 -6.48
CA GLU A 166 12.42 -4.74 -7.46
C GLU A 166 11.77 -5.95 -8.18
N ALA A 167 12.52 -7.03 -8.40
CA ALA A 167 12.00 -8.25 -9.00
C ALA A 167 10.87 -8.88 -8.16
N ALA A 168 11.01 -8.91 -6.84
CA ALA A 168 9.96 -9.42 -5.97
C ALA A 168 8.74 -8.49 -5.95
N PHE A 169 8.95 -7.18 -5.85
CA PHE A 169 7.87 -6.20 -5.95
C PHE A 169 7.16 -6.28 -7.30
N GLY A 170 7.90 -6.39 -8.40
CA GLY A 170 7.36 -6.44 -9.74
C GLY A 170 6.71 -7.77 -10.14
N LYS A 171 7.10 -8.89 -9.54
CA LYS A 171 6.73 -10.23 -10.00
C LYS A 171 5.94 -11.06 -9.01
N CYS A 172 6.06 -10.81 -7.70
CA CYS A 172 5.32 -11.55 -6.69
C CYS A 172 3.85 -11.14 -6.68
N TYR A 173 2.93 -12.10 -6.76
CA TYR A 173 1.50 -11.76 -6.73
C TYR A 173 1.01 -11.27 -5.37
N ALA A 174 1.72 -11.54 -4.28
CA ALA A 174 1.41 -10.96 -2.98
C ALA A 174 1.65 -9.43 -2.94
N THR A 175 2.52 -8.91 -3.80
CA THR A 175 2.79 -7.46 -3.89
C THR A 175 1.96 -6.75 -4.96
N THR A 176 1.17 -7.50 -5.70
CA THR A 176 0.42 -7.00 -6.86
C THR A 176 -0.46 -5.82 -6.54
N ILE A 177 -1.15 -5.86 -5.39
CA ILE A 177 -2.03 -4.78 -4.97
C ILE A 177 -1.22 -3.51 -4.63
N GLY A 178 -0.07 -3.66 -3.98
CA GLY A 178 0.85 -2.55 -3.70
C GLY A 178 1.43 -1.96 -4.98
N ARG A 179 1.75 -2.80 -5.98
CA ARG A 179 2.21 -2.34 -7.28
C ARG A 179 1.14 -1.59 -8.04
N GLN A 180 -0.09 -2.08 -8.07
CA GLN A 180 -1.22 -1.37 -8.67
C GLN A 180 -1.40 0.00 -8.06
N PHE A 181 -1.31 0.10 -6.75
CA PHE A 181 -1.37 1.34 -6.02
C PHE A 181 -0.27 2.32 -6.47
N ALA A 182 0.98 1.88 -6.45
CA ALA A 182 2.12 2.69 -6.83
C ALA A 182 2.05 3.17 -8.30
N GLU A 183 1.69 2.29 -9.22
CA GLU A 183 1.59 2.62 -10.64
C GLU A 183 0.42 3.55 -10.94
N GLY A 184 -0.67 3.44 -10.19
CA GLY A 184 -1.82 4.31 -10.32
C GLY A 184 -1.49 5.78 -10.14
N PHE A 185 -0.56 6.11 -9.26
CA PHE A 185 -0.13 7.49 -9.05
C PHE A 185 0.52 8.13 -10.30
N VAL A 186 1.15 7.36 -11.15
CA VAL A 186 1.90 7.88 -12.30
C VAL A 186 1.21 7.67 -13.64
N THR A 187 0.16 6.87 -13.69
CA THR A 187 -0.52 6.49 -14.94
C THR A 187 -1.92 7.06 -15.08
N GLY A 188 -2.50 7.58 -14.01
CA GLY A 188 -3.83 8.18 -13.98
C GLY A 188 -3.83 9.67 -14.30
N ASP A 189 -5.01 10.27 -14.16
CA ASP A 189 -5.17 11.71 -14.08
C ASP A 189 -4.43 12.23 -12.84
N ALA A 190 -3.47 13.13 -13.03
CA ALA A 190 -2.62 13.61 -11.95
C ALA A 190 -3.41 14.24 -10.78
N ILE A 191 -4.49 14.98 -11.06
CA ILE A 191 -5.34 15.58 -10.03
C ILE A 191 -6.10 14.50 -9.27
N THR A 192 -6.65 13.51 -9.95
CA THR A 192 -7.35 12.40 -9.30
C THR A 192 -6.38 11.52 -8.51
N ALA A 193 -5.35 11.04 -9.16
CA ALA A 193 -4.44 10.06 -8.57
C ALA A 193 -3.58 10.66 -7.46
N ALA A 194 -2.98 11.81 -7.69
CA ALA A 194 -2.09 12.41 -6.72
C ALA A 194 -2.82 13.21 -5.66
N ASN A 195 -3.83 13.99 -6.02
CA ASN A 195 -4.52 14.82 -5.05
C ASN A 195 -5.64 14.08 -4.32
N VAL A 196 -6.66 13.60 -5.04
CA VAL A 196 -7.83 12.98 -4.38
C VAL A 196 -7.44 11.66 -3.73
N TYR A 197 -6.72 10.83 -4.43
CA TYR A 197 -6.39 9.49 -3.98
C TYR A 197 -5.31 9.48 -2.89
N LEU A 198 -4.21 10.20 -3.08
CA LEU A 198 -3.12 10.28 -2.12
C LEU A 198 -3.41 11.30 -1.02
N THR A 199 -3.33 12.60 -1.30
CA THR A 199 -3.31 13.64 -0.28
C THR A 199 -4.65 13.85 0.43
N VAL A 200 -5.79 13.67 -0.25
CA VAL A 200 -7.11 13.86 0.37
C VAL A 200 -7.58 12.62 1.12
N VAL A 201 -7.31 11.43 0.62
CA VAL A 201 -7.82 10.19 1.24
C VAL A 201 -6.72 9.41 1.93
N ALA A 202 -5.65 9.01 1.25
CA ALA A 202 -4.62 8.17 1.86
C ALA A 202 -3.95 8.86 3.04
N GLU A 203 -3.45 10.06 2.85
CA GLU A 203 -2.68 10.78 3.88
C GLU A 203 -3.55 11.25 5.05
N THR A 204 -4.82 11.59 4.83
CA THR A 204 -5.72 11.99 5.92
C THR A 204 -6.29 10.82 6.71
N ALA A 205 -6.45 9.65 6.08
CA ALA A 205 -7.09 8.50 6.69
C ALA A 205 -6.08 7.43 7.09
N PHE A 206 -5.40 6.87 6.09
CA PHE A 206 -4.70 5.60 6.21
C PHE A 206 -3.26 5.75 6.70
N THR A 207 -2.65 6.92 6.56
CA THR A 207 -1.30 7.17 7.12
C THR A 207 -1.28 7.13 8.64
N ASN A 208 -2.38 7.46 9.32
CA ASN A 208 -2.43 7.32 10.78
C ASN A 208 -2.34 5.87 11.23
N THR A 209 -2.91 4.93 10.49
CA THR A 209 -2.73 3.50 10.78
C THR A 209 -1.31 3.04 10.45
N LEU A 210 -0.74 3.57 9.38
CA LEU A 210 0.60 3.22 8.90
C LEU A 210 1.72 3.88 9.73
N PHE A 211 1.65 5.18 9.96
CA PHE A 211 2.74 5.96 10.56
C PHE A 211 2.59 6.24 12.06
N VAL A 212 1.47 5.85 12.65
CA VAL A 212 1.24 5.98 14.10
C VAL A 212 0.93 4.65 14.76
N ALA A 213 -0.08 3.92 14.29
CA ALA A 213 -0.48 2.67 14.92
C ALA A 213 0.57 1.57 14.75
N MET A 214 1.08 1.37 13.54
CA MET A 214 2.13 0.37 13.29
C MET A 214 3.45 0.68 14.01
N PRO A 215 3.99 1.92 14.03
CA PRO A 215 5.13 2.29 14.85
C PRO A 215 4.93 2.07 16.35
N SER A 216 3.72 2.28 16.86
CA SER A 216 3.41 1.99 18.26
C SER A 216 3.53 0.50 18.57
N GLU A 217 3.11 -0.36 17.65
CA GLU A 217 3.27 -1.79 17.79
C GLU A 217 4.74 -2.22 17.64
N ALA A 218 5.49 -1.60 16.71
CA ALA A 218 6.93 -1.80 16.58
C ALA A 218 7.67 -1.57 17.91
N ALA A 219 7.39 -0.44 18.56
CA ALA A 219 8.00 -0.12 19.86
C ALA A 219 7.67 -1.15 20.94
N ARG A 220 6.45 -1.71 20.95
CA ARG A 220 6.07 -2.80 21.88
C ARG A 220 6.82 -4.10 21.63
N ASN A 221 7.24 -4.32 20.39
CA ASN A 221 8.05 -5.46 19.98
C ASN A 221 9.58 -5.21 20.11
N GLY A 222 9.97 -4.09 20.73
CA GLY A 222 11.37 -3.73 20.93
C GLY A 222 12.06 -3.09 19.72
N ASP A 223 11.31 -2.81 18.67
CA ASP A 223 11.80 -2.09 17.49
C ASP A 223 11.61 -0.59 17.66
N TYR A 224 12.71 0.13 17.84
CA TYR A 224 12.73 1.58 17.96
C TYR A 224 13.21 2.28 16.67
N ALA A 225 13.66 1.52 15.70
CA ALA A 225 14.11 2.05 14.42
C ALA A 225 12.93 2.46 13.54
N LEU A 226 11.95 1.58 13.37
CA LEU A 226 10.76 1.86 12.58
C LEU A 226 10.00 3.10 13.10
N PRO A 227 9.67 3.21 14.41
CA PRO A 227 9.00 4.40 14.95
C PRO A 227 9.75 5.69 14.67
N THR A 228 11.08 5.67 14.78
CA THR A 228 11.91 6.85 14.52
C THR A 228 11.78 7.36 13.10
N VAL A 229 11.83 6.45 12.13
CA VAL A 229 11.68 6.78 10.70
C VAL A 229 10.26 7.22 10.40
N PHE A 230 9.25 6.44 10.78
CA PHE A 230 7.87 6.67 10.37
C PHE A 230 7.23 7.89 11.06
N LEU A 231 7.60 8.21 12.28
CA LEU A 231 7.16 9.48 12.91
C LEU A 231 7.80 10.71 12.26
N SER A 232 9.00 10.56 11.71
CA SER A 232 9.59 11.63 10.89
C SER A 232 8.82 11.85 9.59
N VAL A 233 8.42 10.76 8.92
CA VAL A 233 7.55 10.80 7.73
C VAL A 233 6.21 11.44 8.08
N GLN A 234 5.50 10.94 9.09
CA GLN A 234 4.20 11.47 9.52
C GLN A 234 4.22 12.98 9.79
N SER A 235 5.33 13.52 10.24
CA SER A 235 5.44 14.96 10.47
C SER A 235 5.44 15.81 9.20
N ASP A 236 5.65 15.22 8.03
CA ASP A 236 5.55 15.88 6.72
C ASP A 236 4.12 15.85 6.18
N GLU A 237 3.35 14.82 6.51
CA GLU A 237 1.99 14.60 6.02
C GLU A 237 1.03 15.76 6.33
N SER A 238 1.23 16.47 7.42
CA SER A 238 0.40 17.65 7.74
C SER A 238 0.48 18.77 6.68
N ARG A 239 1.64 18.91 6.02
CA ARG A 239 1.80 19.85 4.90
C ARG A 239 1.16 19.32 3.64
N HIS A 240 1.30 18.03 3.38
CA HIS A 240 0.69 17.35 2.24
C HIS A 240 -0.83 17.44 2.31
N ILE A 241 -1.40 17.14 3.46
CA ILE A 241 -2.84 17.28 3.72
C ILE A 241 -3.31 18.72 3.46
N GLY A 242 -2.55 19.72 3.92
CA GLY A 242 -2.86 21.13 3.66
C GLY A 242 -2.90 21.46 2.18
N ASN A 243 -1.90 21.02 1.40
CA ASN A 243 -1.86 21.17 -0.05
C ASN A 243 -3.06 20.48 -0.73
N GLY A 244 -3.29 19.21 -0.33
CA GLY A 244 -4.38 18.41 -0.87
C GLY A 244 -5.75 19.03 -0.66
N HIS A 245 -6.00 19.55 0.54
CA HIS A 245 -7.27 20.23 0.86
C HIS A 245 -7.42 21.57 0.13
N SER A 246 -6.34 22.32 -0.06
CA SER A 246 -6.39 23.54 -0.86
C SER A 246 -6.75 23.24 -2.32
N MET A 247 -6.20 22.18 -2.88
CA MET A 247 -6.56 21.72 -4.22
C MET A 247 -8.01 21.20 -4.26
N LEU A 248 -8.43 20.43 -3.26
CA LEU A 248 -9.80 19.94 -3.11
C LEU A 248 -10.81 21.09 -3.10
N MET A 249 -10.52 22.15 -2.35
CA MET A 249 -11.37 23.33 -2.33
C MET A 249 -11.43 24.04 -3.69
N SER A 250 -10.35 23.99 -4.47
CA SER A 250 -10.34 24.49 -5.84
C SER A 250 -11.26 23.67 -6.77
N ILE A 251 -11.27 22.35 -6.60
CA ILE A 251 -12.16 21.43 -7.32
C ILE A 251 -13.62 21.66 -6.95
N ILE A 252 -13.93 21.76 -5.67
CA ILE A 252 -15.29 21.94 -5.13
C ILE A 252 -15.93 23.26 -5.58
N ASN A 253 -15.13 24.28 -5.87
CA ASN A 253 -15.64 25.59 -6.31
C ASN A 253 -16.42 25.51 -7.64
N ASP A 254 -16.25 24.46 -8.43
CA ASP A 254 -17.05 24.22 -9.63
C ASP A 254 -18.04 23.08 -9.39
N PRO A 255 -19.35 23.35 -9.28
CA PRO A 255 -20.35 22.32 -9.05
C PRO A 255 -20.40 21.22 -10.13
N GLY A 256 -19.90 21.50 -11.33
CA GLY A 256 -19.77 20.50 -12.39
C GLY A 256 -18.84 19.34 -12.03
N ASN A 257 -17.94 19.54 -11.08
CA ASN A 257 -17.01 18.53 -10.60
C ASN A 257 -17.61 17.59 -9.54
N HIS A 258 -18.73 17.95 -8.90
CA HIS A 258 -19.18 17.28 -7.67
C HIS A 258 -19.41 15.78 -7.87
N GLN A 259 -20.13 15.40 -8.91
CA GLN A 259 -20.41 13.98 -9.18
C GLN A 259 -19.12 13.17 -9.45
N LEU A 260 -18.18 13.76 -10.16
CA LEU A 260 -16.88 13.14 -10.43
C LEU A 260 -16.08 12.99 -9.13
N LEU A 261 -16.04 14.02 -8.31
CA LEU A 261 -15.34 14.03 -7.03
C LEU A 261 -15.91 13.00 -6.05
N GLU A 262 -17.25 12.91 -5.95
CA GLU A 262 -17.93 11.91 -5.11
C GLU A 262 -17.50 10.49 -5.47
N ARG A 263 -17.46 10.18 -6.75
CA ARG A 263 -16.98 8.88 -7.24
C ARG A 263 -15.50 8.66 -6.92
N ASP A 264 -14.66 9.65 -7.15
CA ASP A 264 -13.22 9.53 -6.95
C ASP A 264 -12.86 9.41 -5.46
N LEU A 265 -13.55 10.12 -4.58
CA LEU A 265 -13.43 9.95 -3.12
C LEU A 265 -13.82 8.53 -2.69
N ARG A 266 -14.91 8.01 -3.21
CA ARG A 266 -15.37 6.65 -2.96
C ARG A 266 -14.36 5.61 -3.43
N TYR A 267 -13.87 5.78 -4.66
CA TYR A 267 -12.85 4.90 -5.24
C TYR A 267 -11.57 4.91 -4.40
N ALA A 268 -11.07 6.09 -4.06
CA ALA A 268 -9.87 6.28 -3.26
C ALA A 268 -10.01 5.61 -1.89
N PHE A 269 -11.15 5.77 -1.21
CA PHE A 269 -11.40 5.13 0.08
C PHE A 269 -11.31 3.59 -0.03
N TRP A 270 -12.01 2.99 -0.97
CA TRP A 270 -12.02 1.53 -1.11
C TRP A 270 -10.68 0.95 -1.55
N GLN A 271 -9.96 1.66 -2.41
CA GLN A 271 -8.64 1.22 -2.85
C GLN A 271 -7.61 1.30 -1.71
N ASN A 272 -7.62 2.38 -0.94
CA ASN A 272 -6.75 2.51 0.24
C ASN A 272 -7.10 1.48 1.32
N HIS A 273 -8.39 1.28 1.60
CA HIS A 273 -8.84 0.20 2.50
C HIS A 273 -8.32 -1.16 2.04
N ALA A 274 -8.40 -1.45 0.75
CA ALA A 274 -7.94 -2.73 0.21
C ALA A 274 -6.43 -2.96 0.37
N ILE A 275 -5.63 -1.90 0.39
CA ILE A 275 -4.17 -2.00 0.41
C ILE A 275 -3.61 -1.78 1.81
N VAL A 276 -3.90 -0.62 2.38
CA VAL A 276 -3.28 -0.22 3.65
C VAL A 276 -3.81 -1.08 4.79
N ASP A 277 -5.11 -1.26 4.88
CA ASP A 277 -5.71 -2.08 5.95
C ASP A 277 -5.33 -3.55 5.81
N ALA A 278 -5.17 -4.04 4.57
CA ALA A 278 -4.67 -5.38 4.32
C ALA A 278 -3.25 -5.57 4.87
N ALA A 279 -2.32 -4.68 4.50
CA ALA A 279 -0.92 -4.79 4.88
C ALA A 279 -0.71 -4.45 6.35
N VAL A 280 -1.11 -3.25 6.76
CA VAL A 280 -0.87 -2.75 8.13
C VAL A 280 -1.63 -3.58 9.16
N GLY A 281 -2.90 -3.90 8.89
CA GLY A 281 -3.70 -4.73 9.80
C GLY A 281 -3.07 -6.10 10.00
N THR A 282 -2.60 -6.72 8.94
CA THR A 282 -1.94 -8.02 9.04
C THR A 282 -0.64 -7.95 9.85
N ILE A 283 0.18 -6.93 9.63
CA ILE A 283 1.44 -6.75 10.37
C ILE A 283 1.16 -6.51 11.86
N VAL A 284 0.24 -5.62 12.18
CA VAL A 284 -0.12 -5.29 13.57
C VAL A 284 -0.71 -6.49 14.32
N GLU A 285 -1.50 -7.32 13.65
CA GLU A 285 -2.16 -8.47 14.26
C GLU A 285 -1.27 -9.72 14.32
N TYR A 286 -0.51 -9.99 13.26
CA TYR A 286 0.23 -11.25 13.10
C TYR A 286 1.74 -11.11 13.28
N GLY A 287 2.26 -9.90 13.25
CA GLY A 287 3.70 -9.62 13.41
C GLY A 287 4.19 -9.59 14.86
N THR A 288 3.35 -9.94 15.83
CA THR A 288 3.68 -9.81 17.26
C THR A 288 3.32 -11.06 18.03
N THR A 289 4.06 -11.31 19.11
CA THR A 289 3.71 -12.30 20.13
C THR A 289 3.03 -11.68 21.36
N ASN A 290 2.89 -10.36 21.38
CA ASN A 290 2.19 -9.65 22.45
C ASN A 290 0.68 -9.91 22.36
N ARG A 291 0.17 -10.74 23.27
CA ARG A 291 -1.24 -11.14 23.40
C ARG A 291 -1.89 -10.63 24.69
N ASP A 292 -1.49 -9.43 25.13
CA ASP A 292 -2.20 -8.75 26.21
C ASP A 292 -3.66 -8.53 25.81
N LYS A 293 -4.59 -8.91 26.67
CA LYS A 293 -6.03 -8.75 26.43
C LYS A 293 -6.44 -7.28 26.27
N ASN A 294 -5.69 -6.36 26.88
CA ASN A 294 -5.93 -4.93 26.80
C ASN A 294 -5.28 -4.28 25.56
N LYS A 295 -4.46 -5.02 24.80
CA LYS A 295 -3.95 -4.54 23.53
C LYS A 295 -5.11 -4.29 22.59
N GLU A 296 -5.11 -3.14 21.95
CA GLU A 296 -6.09 -2.82 20.89
C GLU A 296 -5.88 -3.74 19.69
N SER A 297 -6.98 -4.25 19.17
CA SER A 297 -7.01 -4.92 17.88
C SER A 297 -6.88 -3.90 16.75
N TYR A 298 -6.52 -4.36 15.57
CA TYR A 298 -6.48 -3.47 14.41
C TYR A 298 -7.87 -2.90 14.07
N ALA A 299 -8.92 -3.65 14.28
CA ALA A 299 -10.29 -3.14 14.11
C ALA A 299 -10.59 -1.97 15.06
N GLU A 300 -10.15 -2.04 16.33
CA GLU A 300 -10.30 -0.92 17.28
C GLU A 300 -9.48 0.31 16.86
N LEU A 301 -8.23 0.11 16.35
CA LEU A 301 -7.39 1.16 15.79
C LEU A 301 -8.03 1.77 14.53
N TRP A 302 -8.56 0.94 13.65
CA TRP A 302 -9.26 1.36 12.43
C TRP A 302 -10.46 2.25 12.77
N HIS A 303 -11.29 1.85 13.75
CA HIS A 303 -12.42 2.65 14.20
C HIS A 303 -11.97 4.03 14.65
N ARG A 304 -10.91 4.11 15.45
CA ARG A 304 -10.38 5.40 15.93
C ARG A 304 -9.90 6.29 14.79
N TRP A 305 -9.06 5.77 13.90
CA TRP A 305 -8.38 6.58 12.90
C TRP A 305 -9.21 6.81 11.64
N ILE A 306 -9.97 5.81 11.20
CA ILE A 306 -10.74 5.91 9.96
C ILE A 306 -12.15 6.44 10.24
N TYR A 307 -12.85 5.88 11.22
CA TYR A 307 -14.24 6.28 11.48
C TYR A 307 -14.32 7.58 12.28
N GLU A 308 -13.64 7.68 13.45
CA GLU A 308 -13.77 8.83 14.33
C GLU A 308 -12.96 10.03 13.84
N ASP A 309 -11.75 9.83 13.32
CA ASP A 309 -10.92 10.93 12.84
C ASP A 309 -11.22 11.28 11.38
N TYR A 310 -10.82 10.45 10.42
CA TYR A 310 -10.94 10.77 9.01
C TYR A 310 -12.37 11.03 8.57
N TYR A 311 -13.27 10.08 8.76
CA TYR A 311 -14.64 10.21 8.24
C TYR A 311 -15.38 11.39 8.86
N ARG A 312 -15.33 11.54 10.18
CA ARG A 312 -16.03 12.63 10.87
C ARG A 312 -15.40 14.00 10.69
N THR A 313 -14.06 14.05 10.65
CA THR A 313 -13.34 15.33 10.63
C THR A 313 -13.12 15.87 9.22
N TYR A 314 -12.86 14.99 8.25
CA TYR A 314 -12.52 15.41 6.90
C TYR A 314 -13.65 15.18 5.89
N MET A 315 -14.35 14.04 5.96
CA MET A 315 -15.36 13.71 4.95
C MET A 315 -16.72 14.34 5.21
N LEU A 316 -17.29 14.16 6.41
CA LEU A 316 -18.61 14.73 6.72
C LEU A 316 -18.74 16.23 6.47
N PRO A 317 -17.74 17.07 6.77
CA PRO A 317 -17.81 18.50 6.50
C PRO A 317 -17.99 18.86 5.01
N LEU A 318 -17.60 17.97 4.08
CA LEU A 318 -17.75 18.22 2.64
C LEU A 318 -19.21 18.32 2.20
N GLU A 319 -20.15 17.75 2.95
CA GLU A 319 -21.58 17.87 2.70
C GLU A 319 -22.07 19.32 2.72
N LYS A 320 -21.42 20.18 3.51
CA LYS A 320 -21.72 21.62 3.55
C LYS A 320 -21.42 22.33 2.23
N TYR A 321 -20.61 21.72 1.41
CA TYR A 321 -20.26 22.21 0.07
C TYR A 321 -21.03 21.51 -1.04
N GLY A 322 -22.01 20.67 -0.70
CA GLY A 322 -22.86 19.98 -1.66
C GLY A 322 -22.25 18.68 -2.21
N ILE A 323 -21.20 18.16 -1.59
CA ILE A 323 -20.61 16.86 -1.94
C ILE A 323 -21.37 15.77 -1.21
N LYS A 324 -21.87 14.80 -1.95
CA LYS A 324 -22.55 13.63 -1.37
C LYS A 324 -21.51 12.63 -0.85
N ILE A 325 -21.51 12.40 0.46
CA ILE A 325 -20.65 11.41 1.09
C ILE A 325 -21.33 10.04 1.14
N HIS A 326 -20.58 8.99 0.81
CA HIS A 326 -21.08 7.61 0.80
C HIS A 326 -20.98 7.01 2.22
N HIS A 327 -21.92 7.35 3.10
CA HIS A 327 -21.95 6.89 4.50
C HIS A 327 -21.95 5.37 4.62
N ASP A 328 -22.65 4.68 3.72
CA ASP A 328 -22.75 3.22 3.74
C ASP A 328 -21.41 2.54 3.45
N ASP A 329 -20.51 3.18 2.73
CA ASP A 329 -19.21 2.61 2.42
C ASP A 329 -18.34 2.47 3.68
N VAL A 330 -18.35 3.46 4.57
CA VAL A 330 -17.58 3.41 5.83
C VAL A 330 -18.12 2.32 6.74
N ASN A 331 -19.45 2.20 6.82
CA ASN A 331 -20.10 1.12 7.58
C ASN A 331 -19.81 -0.26 6.96
N ALA A 332 -19.82 -0.37 5.64
CA ALA A 332 -19.48 -1.61 4.95
C ALA A 332 -18.01 -2.00 5.15
N ALA A 333 -17.09 -1.03 5.17
CA ALA A 333 -15.69 -1.27 5.49
C ALA A 333 -15.51 -1.74 6.94
N TRP A 334 -16.22 -1.11 7.89
CA TRP A 334 -16.26 -1.57 9.28
C TRP A 334 -16.76 -3.01 9.41
N ASP A 335 -17.86 -3.34 8.73
CA ASP A 335 -18.38 -4.70 8.69
C ASP A 335 -17.36 -5.70 8.09
N ARG A 336 -16.59 -5.28 7.09
CA ARG A 336 -15.49 -6.11 6.56
C ARG A 336 -14.41 -6.37 7.62
N MET A 337 -14.09 -5.36 8.42
CA MET A 337 -13.07 -5.50 9.47
C MET A 337 -13.51 -6.47 10.58
N VAL A 338 -14.73 -6.31 11.09
CA VAL A 338 -15.18 -7.03 12.31
C VAL A 338 -16.02 -8.27 12.04
N LYS A 339 -16.79 -8.32 10.94
CA LYS A 339 -17.69 -9.45 10.66
C LYS A 339 -17.17 -10.37 9.56
N LYS A 340 -16.44 -9.82 8.59
CA LYS A 340 -15.93 -10.58 7.43
C LYS A 340 -14.44 -10.89 7.55
N ASN A 341 -13.84 -10.52 8.66
CA ASN A 341 -12.48 -10.87 9.02
C ASN A 341 -11.45 -10.54 7.90
N TYR A 342 -11.54 -9.32 7.36
CA TYR A 342 -10.73 -8.90 6.21
C TYR A 342 -9.23 -9.06 6.45
N VAL A 343 -8.72 -8.58 7.59
CA VAL A 343 -7.31 -8.68 7.98
C VAL A 343 -6.86 -10.14 8.09
N HIS A 344 -7.70 -11.00 8.66
CA HIS A 344 -7.36 -12.41 8.87
C HIS A 344 -7.31 -13.19 7.56
N LYS A 345 -8.18 -12.87 6.60
CA LYS A 345 -8.11 -13.42 5.23
C LYS A 345 -6.86 -12.94 4.50
N THR A 346 -6.48 -11.70 4.72
CA THR A 346 -5.24 -11.15 4.15
C THR A 346 -4.01 -11.83 4.74
N ALA A 347 -4.01 -12.11 6.04
CA ALA A 347 -2.94 -12.87 6.67
C ALA A 347 -2.76 -14.26 6.04
N GLN A 348 -3.85 -14.95 5.74
CA GLN A 348 -3.80 -16.20 4.97
C GLN A 348 -3.17 -15.98 3.58
N PHE A 349 -3.52 -14.89 2.91
CA PHE A 349 -2.93 -14.57 1.61
C PHE A 349 -1.43 -14.33 1.69
N PHE A 350 -0.97 -13.50 2.61
CA PHE A 350 0.46 -13.24 2.79
C PHE A 350 1.24 -14.46 3.27
N SER A 351 0.64 -15.32 4.09
CA SER A 351 1.30 -16.53 4.56
C SER A 351 1.71 -17.49 3.45
N VAL A 352 1.04 -17.42 2.29
CA VAL A 352 1.26 -18.32 1.15
C VAL A 352 1.67 -17.60 -0.13
N GLY A 353 1.51 -16.29 -0.18
CA GLY A 353 1.71 -15.51 -1.42
C GLY A 353 3.05 -14.82 -1.52
N TRP A 354 3.76 -14.63 -0.40
CA TRP A 354 5.01 -13.91 -0.35
C TRP A 354 6.19 -14.84 -0.22
N PRO A 355 7.24 -14.53 -0.91
CA PRO A 355 8.12 -15.41 -1.67
C PRO A 355 8.22 -16.77 -1.04
N VAL A 356 7.19 -17.50 -1.31
CA VAL A 356 6.84 -18.76 -0.62
C VAL A 356 7.92 -19.84 -0.70
N ALA A 357 8.85 -19.71 -1.64
CA ALA A 357 9.93 -20.67 -1.75
C ALA A 357 10.95 -20.57 -0.62
N PHE A 358 11.01 -19.40 0.08
CA PHE A 358 12.09 -19.15 1.04
C PHE A 358 11.65 -18.56 2.34
N TRP A 359 10.65 -17.74 2.33
CA TRP A 359 10.17 -17.04 3.49
C TRP A 359 8.74 -17.42 3.78
N ARG A 360 8.45 -17.66 5.02
CA ARG A 360 7.12 -17.96 5.51
C ARG A 360 6.88 -17.26 6.80
N GLN A 361 5.68 -16.75 6.94
CA GLN A 361 5.20 -16.29 8.24
C GLN A 361 5.27 -17.44 9.25
N GLU A 362 5.66 -17.13 10.47
CA GLU A 362 5.61 -18.05 11.60
C GLU A 362 4.18 -18.51 11.87
N ALA A 363 4.01 -19.79 12.21
CA ALA A 363 2.69 -20.34 12.56
C ALA A 363 2.14 -19.67 13.83
N GLN A 364 0.83 -19.54 13.88
CA GLN A 364 0.16 -18.99 15.06
C GLN A 364 0.06 -20.03 16.18
N THR A 365 0.26 -19.60 17.42
CA THR A 365 0.26 -20.42 18.62
C THR A 365 -1.14 -20.47 19.28
N GLU A 366 -1.35 -21.34 20.26
CA GLU A 366 -2.60 -21.37 21.03
C GLU A 366 -2.88 -20.03 21.76
N LYS A 367 -1.83 -19.30 22.20
CA LYS A 367 -2.01 -17.95 22.76
C LYS A 367 -2.52 -16.95 21.72
N ASP A 368 -2.06 -17.07 20.48
CA ASP A 368 -2.55 -16.27 19.37
C ASP A 368 -4.03 -16.58 19.14
N PHE A 369 -4.41 -17.87 19.13
CA PHE A 369 -5.80 -18.29 18.93
C PHE A 369 -6.73 -17.77 20.04
N GLU A 370 -6.30 -17.84 21.30
CA GLU A 370 -7.08 -17.31 22.44
C GLU A 370 -7.29 -15.80 22.31
N TRP A 371 -6.25 -15.07 21.92
CA TRP A 371 -6.32 -13.62 21.75
C TRP A 371 -7.23 -13.24 20.57
N PHE A 372 -7.08 -13.90 19.43
CA PHE A 372 -7.91 -13.66 18.26
C PHE A 372 -9.38 -13.96 18.55
N GLU A 373 -9.68 -15.08 19.19
CA GLU A 373 -11.06 -15.41 19.56
C GLU A 373 -11.66 -14.40 20.55
N HIS A 374 -10.84 -13.87 21.47
CA HIS A 374 -11.28 -12.83 22.41
C HIS A 374 -11.61 -11.50 21.70
N LYS A 375 -10.78 -11.09 20.73
CA LYS A 375 -10.95 -9.83 19.99
C LYS A 375 -11.96 -9.94 18.84
N TYR A 376 -12.05 -11.10 18.23
CA TYR A 376 -12.88 -11.41 17.06
C TYR A 376 -13.67 -12.70 17.29
N PRO A 377 -14.79 -12.65 18.02
CA PRO A 377 -15.56 -13.85 18.34
C PRO A 377 -15.94 -14.65 17.11
N GLY A 378 -15.63 -15.95 17.11
CA GLY A 378 -15.79 -16.84 15.96
C GLY A 378 -14.55 -17.01 15.07
N TRP A 379 -13.47 -16.31 15.39
CA TRP A 379 -12.21 -16.39 14.63
C TRP A 379 -11.67 -17.83 14.55
N TYR A 380 -11.67 -18.54 15.67
CA TYR A 380 -11.14 -19.89 15.73
C TYR A 380 -11.93 -20.88 14.85
N ALA A 381 -13.24 -20.73 14.84
CA ALA A 381 -14.10 -21.56 13.98
C ALA A 381 -13.81 -21.34 12.48
N GLU A 382 -13.44 -20.11 12.08
CA GLU A 382 -13.16 -19.78 10.68
C GLU A 382 -11.70 -20.08 10.28
N PHE A 383 -10.72 -19.76 11.13
CA PHE A 383 -9.30 -19.76 10.77
C PHE A 383 -8.45 -20.81 11.50
N GLY A 384 -8.91 -21.34 12.63
CA GLY A 384 -8.10 -22.23 13.47
C GLY A 384 -7.62 -23.48 12.74
N ALA A 385 -8.48 -24.11 11.95
CA ALA A 385 -8.11 -25.29 11.16
C ALA A 385 -7.02 -24.98 10.13
N TYR A 386 -7.08 -23.81 9.50
CA TYR A 386 -6.06 -23.37 8.55
C TYR A 386 -4.69 -23.21 9.23
N TRP A 387 -4.62 -22.48 10.35
CA TRP A 387 -3.36 -22.23 11.03
C TRP A 387 -2.75 -23.48 11.64
N LYS A 388 -3.57 -24.42 12.14
CA LYS A 388 -3.09 -25.74 12.57
C LYS A 388 -2.57 -26.60 11.43
N TRP A 389 -3.16 -26.49 10.26
CA TRP A 389 -2.63 -27.12 9.05
C TRP A 389 -1.32 -26.45 8.62
N TYR A 390 -1.28 -25.12 8.61
CA TYR A 390 -0.10 -24.34 8.28
C TYR A 390 1.10 -24.64 9.19
N GLU A 391 0.88 -24.80 10.48
CA GLU A 391 1.90 -25.23 11.45
C GLU A 391 2.55 -26.55 11.04
N LYS A 392 1.76 -27.55 10.67
CA LYS A 392 2.28 -28.86 10.23
C LYS A 392 3.16 -28.77 9.00
N LEU A 393 2.93 -27.79 8.18
CA LEU A 393 3.66 -27.55 6.91
C LEU A 393 4.86 -26.62 7.11
N SER A 394 4.96 -25.97 8.26
CA SER A 394 6.13 -25.21 8.67
C SER A 394 7.24 -26.08 9.26
N LEU A 395 7.03 -27.39 9.35
CA LEU A 395 8.04 -28.31 9.83
C LEU A 395 9.28 -28.37 8.92
N PRO A 396 10.46 -28.62 9.50
CA PRO A 396 11.74 -28.57 8.78
C PRO A 396 11.84 -29.59 7.65
N GLY A 397 12.64 -29.24 6.64
CA GLY A 397 13.07 -30.16 5.60
C GLY A 397 12.40 -30.01 4.25
N GLU A 398 12.45 -31.05 3.44
CA GLU A 398 11.99 -31.09 2.03
C GLU A 398 10.56 -30.61 1.84
N THR A 399 9.69 -30.97 2.76
CA THR A 399 8.29 -30.62 2.77
C THR A 399 8.06 -29.11 2.68
N ASN A 400 8.98 -28.31 3.22
CA ASN A 400 8.81 -26.86 3.29
C ASN A 400 8.93 -26.18 1.92
N ILE A 401 9.95 -26.49 1.13
CA ILE A 401 10.14 -25.90 -0.19
C ILE A 401 9.13 -26.47 -1.19
N LEU A 402 8.95 -27.78 -1.23
CA LEU A 402 7.99 -28.42 -2.13
C LEU A 402 6.56 -28.01 -1.84
N PHE A 403 6.21 -27.87 -0.55
CA PHE A 403 4.92 -27.37 -0.14
C PHE A 403 4.69 -25.93 -0.62
N ASN A 404 5.67 -25.05 -0.48
CA ASN A 404 5.54 -23.67 -0.92
C ASN A 404 5.33 -23.55 -2.43
N GLN A 405 5.83 -24.50 -3.20
CA GLN A 405 5.51 -24.62 -4.61
C GLN A 405 4.01 -24.87 -4.85
N ASP A 406 3.41 -25.76 -4.05
CA ASP A 406 2.01 -26.20 -4.23
C ASP A 406 1.00 -25.27 -3.54
N VAL A 407 1.44 -24.43 -2.61
CA VAL A 407 0.59 -23.48 -1.87
C VAL A 407 -0.21 -22.58 -2.78
N GLY A 408 0.32 -22.22 -3.93
CA GLY A 408 -0.40 -21.47 -4.94
C GLY A 408 -1.70 -22.15 -5.42
N TYR A 409 -1.77 -23.45 -5.34
CA TYR A 409 -2.97 -24.24 -5.70
C TYR A 409 -3.97 -24.35 -4.56
N VAL A 410 -3.53 -24.15 -3.33
CA VAL A 410 -4.37 -24.23 -2.13
C VAL A 410 -5.32 -23.06 -2.01
N TYR A 411 -4.92 -21.89 -2.51
CA TYR A 411 -5.74 -20.66 -2.52
C TYR A 411 -6.02 -20.17 -3.95
N PRO A 412 -6.72 -20.96 -4.77
CA PRO A 412 -6.92 -20.59 -6.16
C PRO A 412 -7.84 -19.38 -6.33
N HIS A 413 -8.76 -19.16 -5.40
CA HIS A 413 -9.78 -18.13 -5.52
C HIS A 413 -9.31 -16.83 -4.84
N ARG A 414 -9.08 -15.80 -5.63
CA ARG A 414 -8.68 -14.48 -5.19
C ARG A 414 -9.66 -13.42 -5.66
N CYS A 415 -9.89 -12.44 -4.84
CA CYS A 415 -10.55 -11.21 -5.28
C CYS A 415 -9.63 -10.44 -6.22
N TRP A 416 -10.12 -10.10 -7.40
CA TRP A 416 -9.34 -9.33 -8.38
C TRP A 416 -9.14 -7.86 -8.04
N SER A 417 -9.82 -7.36 -7.03
CA SER A 417 -9.64 -6.00 -6.54
C SER A 417 -8.71 -5.95 -5.34
N CYS A 418 -9.02 -6.70 -4.27
CA CYS A 418 -8.28 -6.62 -3.01
C CYS A 418 -7.35 -7.81 -2.75
N MET A 419 -7.25 -8.75 -3.67
CA MET A 419 -6.38 -9.93 -3.63
C MET A 419 -6.61 -10.90 -2.46
N VAL A 420 -7.57 -10.64 -1.58
CA VAL A 420 -7.92 -11.55 -0.48
C VAL A 420 -8.46 -12.87 -1.01
N PRO A 421 -8.24 -13.99 -0.31
CA PRO A 421 -8.88 -15.24 -0.64
C PRO A 421 -10.41 -15.08 -0.72
N CYS A 422 -10.98 -15.45 -1.87
CA CYS A 422 -12.41 -15.48 -2.08
C CYS A 422 -12.96 -16.85 -1.71
N LEU A 423 -13.78 -16.91 -0.68
CA LEU A 423 -14.64 -18.05 -0.43
C LEU A 423 -16.02 -17.72 -0.99
N ILE A 424 -16.65 -18.67 -1.66
CA ILE A 424 -18.02 -18.48 -2.15
C ILE A 424 -18.93 -18.32 -0.95
N ARG A 425 -19.49 -17.13 -0.84
CA ARG A 425 -20.44 -16.69 0.18
C ARG A 425 -21.54 -15.90 -0.51
N GLU A 426 -22.51 -15.43 0.25
CA GLU A 426 -23.64 -14.66 -0.25
C GLU A 426 -23.23 -13.40 -1.03
N ASP A 427 -22.15 -12.72 -0.59
CA ASP A 427 -21.63 -11.50 -1.20
C ASP A 427 -20.56 -11.75 -2.29
N PHE A 428 -20.25 -13.00 -2.59
CA PHE A 428 -19.34 -13.36 -3.68
C PHE A 428 -19.98 -13.06 -5.03
N CYS A 429 -19.21 -12.47 -5.93
CA CYS A 429 -19.66 -12.22 -7.30
C CYS A 429 -18.58 -12.50 -8.34
N THR A 430 -19.03 -12.64 -9.57
CA THR A 430 -18.17 -12.88 -10.74
C THR A 430 -18.47 -11.87 -11.83
N ASP A 431 -17.51 -11.72 -12.74
CA ASP A 431 -17.69 -11.02 -14.01
C ASP A 431 -16.91 -11.74 -15.11
N THR A 432 -17.35 -11.60 -16.34
CA THR A 432 -16.64 -12.14 -17.49
C THR A 432 -16.21 -10.97 -18.37
N VAL A 433 -14.91 -10.79 -18.50
CA VAL A 433 -14.32 -9.73 -19.32
C VAL A 433 -13.43 -10.37 -20.37
N GLU A 434 -13.66 -10.08 -21.64
CA GLU A 434 -12.92 -10.66 -22.77
C GLU A 434 -12.85 -12.22 -22.73
N GLY A 435 -13.94 -12.85 -22.29
CA GLY A 435 -14.03 -14.32 -22.19
C GLY A 435 -13.29 -14.93 -21.00
N LYS A 436 -12.76 -14.13 -20.09
CA LYS A 436 -12.08 -14.57 -18.86
C LYS A 436 -12.95 -14.31 -17.64
N LEU A 437 -13.05 -15.29 -16.77
CA LEU A 437 -13.78 -15.18 -15.50
C LEU A 437 -12.94 -14.42 -14.47
N TYR A 438 -13.57 -13.46 -13.83
CA TYR A 438 -13.03 -12.70 -12.71
C TYR A 438 -13.89 -12.91 -11.47
N THR A 439 -13.26 -13.07 -10.33
CA THR A 439 -13.92 -13.29 -9.05
C THR A 439 -13.70 -12.12 -8.10
N TYR A 440 -14.73 -11.79 -7.33
CA TYR A 440 -14.67 -10.70 -6.35
C TYR A 440 -15.31 -11.14 -5.05
N CYS A 441 -14.75 -10.69 -3.93
CA CYS A 441 -15.30 -10.99 -2.61
C CYS A 441 -16.56 -10.18 -2.31
N SER A 442 -16.88 -9.17 -3.10
CA SER A 442 -18.05 -8.32 -2.92
C SER A 442 -18.34 -7.48 -4.18
N GLU A 443 -19.55 -6.96 -4.29
CA GLU A 443 -19.96 -6.03 -5.35
C GLU A 443 -19.12 -4.74 -5.35
N VAL A 444 -18.69 -4.28 -4.18
CA VAL A 444 -17.79 -3.12 -4.07
C VAL A 444 -16.45 -3.41 -4.74
N CYS A 445 -15.86 -4.57 -4.51
CA CYS A 445 -14.62 -4.94 -5.18
C CYS A 445 -14.80 -5.05 -6.71
N ARG A 446 -15.95 -5.55 -7.17
CA ARG A 446 -16.29 -5.55 -8.59
C ARG A 446 -16.39 -4.14 -9.16
N TRP A 447 -17.07 -3.23 -8.47
CA TRP A 447 -17.19 -1.83 -8.85
C TRP A 447 -15.82 -1.14 -8.89
N THR A 448 -15.02 -1.27 -7.82
CA THR A 448 -13.65 -0.69 -7.73
C THR A 448 -12.79 -1.12 -8.91
N HIS A 449 -12.87 -2.39 -9.27
CA HIS A 449 -12.14 -2.95 -10.39
C HIS A 449 -12.57 -2.36 -11.74
N LYS A 450 -13.87 -2.19 -11.96
CA LYS A 450 -14.41 -1.56 -13.18
C LYS A 450 -13.96 -0.10 -13.29
N VAL A 451 -14.08 0.66 -12.22
CA VAL A 451 -13.63 2.07 -12.18
C VAL A 451 -12.13 2.19 -12.46
N ALA A 452 -11.33 1.28 -11.89
CA ALA A 452 -9.89 1.31 -12.07
C ALA A 452 -9.44 1.11 -13.53
N PHE A 453 -10.15 0.27 -14.28
CA PHE A 453 -9.66 -0.22 -15.57
C PHE A 453 -10.51 0.14 -16.78
N SER A 454 -11.62 0.81 -16.60
CA SER A 454 -12.46 1.29 -17.69
C SER A 454 -12.44 2.80 -17.79
N ALA A 455 -11.91 3.32 -18.88
CA ALA A 455 -11.90 4.75 -19.15
C ALA A 455 -13.32 5.32 -19.28
N GLU A 456 -14.22 4.53 -19.85
CA GLU A 456 -15.59 4.96 -20.15
C GLU A 456 -16.55 4.69 -18.98
N TYR A 457 -16.09 3.93 -17.99
CA TYR A 457 -16.94 3.57 -16.87
C TYR A 457 -17.29 4.81 -16.03
N GLU A 458 -18.57 5.00 -15.81
CA GLU A 458 -19.14 6.18 -15.12
C GLU A 458 -18.75 7.54 -15.73
N GLY A 459 -18.55 7.58 -17.04
CA GLY A 459 -18.40 8.82 -17.80
C GLY A 459 -17.04 9.51 -17.69
N ARG A 460 -15.98 8.81 -17.33
CA ARG A 460 -14.62 9.36 -17.38
C ARG A 460 -14.02 9.29 -18.77
N SER A 461 -13.16 10.26 -19.09
CA SER A 461 -12.33 10.25 -20.29
C SER A 461 -11.09 9.36 -20.11
N THR A 462 -10.64 9.17 -18.86
CA THR A 462 -9.49 8.33 -18.50
C THR A 462 -9.85 7.38 -17.35
N PRO A 463 -9.24 6.19 -17.26
CA PRO A 463 -9.39 5.33 -16.09
C PRO A 463 -8.92 6.04 -14.81
N ALA A 464 -9.54 5.74 -13.66
CA ALA A 464 -9.17 6.34 -12.38
C ALA A 464 -7.69 6.10 -12.03
N MET A 465 -7.17 4.91 -12.34
CA MET A 465 -5.77 4.51 -12.11
C MET A 465 -4.94 4.44 -13.40
N GLY A 466 -5.37 5.12 -14.45
CA GLY A 466 -4.72 5.09 -15.73
C GLY A 466 -4.90 3.78 -16.51
N ARG A 467 -4.26 3.70 -17.66
CA ARG A 467 -4.36 2.53 -18.55
C ARG A 467 -3.49 1.37 -18.14
N PHE A 468 -2.43 1.66 -17.41
CA PHE A 468 -1.53 0.65 -16.95
C PHE A 468 -2.15 -0.01 -15.72
N SER A 469 -2.46 -1.26 -15.84
CA SER A 469 -3.03 -1.99 -14.73
C SER A 469 -2.06 -3.00 -14.15
N GLY A 470 -1.03 -3.36 -14.88
CA GLY A 470 -0.22 -4.54 -14.56
C GLY A 470 -1.06 -5.82 -14.43
N ARG A 471 -2.34 -5.74 -14.73
CA ARG A 471 -3.33 -6.78 -14.46
C ARG A 471 -3.04 -8.08 -15.19
N ARG A 472 -2.61 -7.98 -16.44
CA ARG A 472 -2.25 -9.17 -17.22
C ARG A 472 -0.96 -9.79 -16.70
N GLU A 473 -0.04 -8.96 -16.24
CA GLU A 473 1.22 -9.39 -15.66
C GLU A 473 1.04 -10.06 -14.30
N TRP A 474 0.02 -9.70 -13.54
CA TRP A 474 -0.27 -10.32 -12.25
C TRP A 474 -0.63 -11.78 -12.36
N GLU A 475 -1.30 -12.12 -13.45
CA GLU A 475 -1.69 -13.48 -13.72
C GLU A 475 -0.50 -14.40 -13.92
N ASP A 476 0.57 -13.81 -14.41
CA ASP A 476 1.80 -14.50 -14.75
C ASP A 476 2.93 -14.31 -13.73
N CYS A 477 2.66 -13.60 -12.62
CA CYS A 477 3.63 -13.46 -11.54
C CYS A 477 4.05 -14.84 -11.02
N TYR A 478 5.31 -15.18 -11.20
CA TYR A 478 5.89 -16.49 -10.91
C TYR A 478 5.21 -17.71 -11.56
N ALA A 479 4.18 -17.52 -12.37
CA ALA A 479 3.52 -18.62 -13.04
C ALA A 479 4.47 -19.36 -13.97
N GLY A 480 4.64 -20.65 -13.73
CA GLY A 480 5.53 -21.48 -14.53
C GLY A 480 7.03 -21.21 -14.33
N TRP A 481 7.40 -20.33 -13.42
CA TRP A 481 8.81 -20.14 -13.06
C TRP A 481 9.35 -21.42 -12.43
N ASP A 482 10.57 -21.74 -12.81
CA ASP A 482 11.33 -22.75 -12.08
C ASP A 482 11.65 -22.24 -10.68
N VAL A 483 11.42 -23.07 -9.66
CA VAL A 483 11.66 -22.68 -8.26
C VAL A 483 13.14 -22.32 -8.07
N ALA A 484 14.06 -23.05 -8.71
CA ALA A 484 15.50 -22.74 -8.61
C ALA A 484 15.83 -21.37 -9.22
N ASP A 485 15.20 -21.01 -10.34
CA ASP A 485 15.42 -19.71 -10.99
C ASP A 485 14.84 -18.57 -10.13
N ALA A 486 13.66 -18.77 -9.55
CA ALA A 486 13.07 -17.79 -8.64
C ALA A 486 13.95 -17.56 -7.40
N ILE A 487 14.52 -18.61 -6.83
CA ILE A 487 15.48 -18.58 -5.72
C ILE A 487 16.72 -17.76 -6.07
N GLN A 488 17.26 -18.01 -7.23
CA GLN A 488 18.48 -17.34 -7.68
C GLN A 488 18.21 -15.86 -7.94
N ASP A 489 17.12 -15.53 -8.61
CA ASP A 489 16.71 -14.15 -8.92
C ASP A 489 16.41 -13.32 -7.68
N LEU A 490 15.95 -13.96 -6.61
CA LEU A 490 15.70 -13.32 -5.32
C LEU A 490 16.93 -13.22 -4.40
N GLY A 491 18.08 -13.74 -4.84
CA GLY A 491 19.32 -13.63 -4.08
C GLY A 491 19.45 -14.61 -2.90
N PHE A 492 18.59 -15.62 -2.78
CA PHE A 492 18.62 -16.60 -1.69
C PHE A 492 19.60 -17.76 -1.93
N VAL A 493 20.70 -17.46 -2.56
CA VAL A 493 21.77 -18.43 -2.84
C VAL A 493 23.06 -17.96 -2.17
N ARG A 494 23.79 -18.88 -1.56
CA ARG A 494 25.10 -18.58 -0.98
C ARG A 494 26.10 -18.18 -2.08
N ASN A 495 27.24 -17.65 -1.66
CA ASN A 495 28.31 -17.19 -2.57
C ASN A 495 28.88 -18.30 -3.49
N ASP A 496 28.59 -19.56 -3.21
CA ASP A 496 28.97 -20.69 -4.07
C ASP A 496 28.07 -20.81 -5.32
N GLY A 497 27.02 -19.99 -5.41
CA GLY A 497 26.05 -19.98 -6.51
C GLY A 497 25.18 -21.24 -6.62
N LYS A 498 25.19 -22.11 -5.63
CA LYS A 498 24.55 -23.43 -5.66
C LYS A 498 23.78 -23.77 -4.40
N THR A 499 24.23 -23.33 -3.25
CA THR A 499 23.66 -23.70 -1.95
C THR A 499 22.63 -22.65 -1.54
N LEU A 500 21.46 -23.10 -1.10
CA LEU A 500 20.41 -22.21 -0.59
C LEU A 500 20.82 -21.63 0.75
N MET A 501 20.47 -20.36 0.97
CA MET A 501 20.63 -19.73 2.27
C MET A 501 19.67 -20.36 3.28
N PRO A 502 20.13 -20.75 4.47
CA PRO A 502 19.22 -21.23 5.50
C PRO A 502 18.31 -20.10 5.98
N GLN A 503 17.12 -20.47 6.38
CA GLN A 503 16.13 -19.60 7.04
C GLN A 503 15.91 -20.16 8.46
N PRO A 504 16.77 -19.83 9.46
CA PRO A 504 16.79 -20.51 10.76
C PRO A 504 15.45 -20.44 11.50
N HIS A 505 14.77 -19.29 11.41
CA HIS A 505 13.46 -19.07 12.05
C HIS A 505 12.30 -19.82 11.36
N LEU A 506 12.52 -20.34 10.16
CA LEU A 506 11.58 -21.20 9.44
C LEU A 506 11.88 -22.69 9.61
N HIS A 507 12.69 -23.05 10.57
CA HIS A 507 13.09 -24.43 10.83
C HIS A 507 13.69 -25.13 9.61
N PHE A 508 14.45 -24.40 8.79
CA PHE A 508 15.30 -25.02 7.81
C PHE A 508 16.32 -25.87 8.56
N ASP A 509 16.29 -27.17 8.31
CA ASP A 509 17.25 -28.07 8.92
C ASP A 509 18.66 -27.74 8.44
N ASP A 510 19.46 -27.08 9.29
CA ASP A 510 20.86 -26.72 8.99
C ASP A 510 21.71 -27.95 8.75
N SER A 511 21.28 -29.14 9.17
CA SER A 511 21.97 -30.41 8.88
C SER A 511 21.88 -30.79 7.41
N LYS A 512 20.91 -30.25 6.66
CA LYS A 512 20.76 -30.51 5.23
C LYS A 512 20.92 -29.21 4.44
N MET A 513 22.07 -29.05 3.80
CA MET A 513 22.27 -27.95 2.87
C MET A 513 21.58 -28.23 1.54
N TRP A 514 20.47 -27.54 1.31
CA TRP A 514 19.74 -27.60 0.05
C TRP A 514 20.53 -26.96 -1.08
N LYS A 515 20.45 -27.55 -2.26
CA LYS A 515 21.05 -27.01 -3.49
C LYS A 515 19.99 -26.62 -4.48
N LEU A 516 20.31 -25.70 -5.39
CA LEU A 516 19.41 -25.28 -6.47
C LEU A 516 18.92 -26.48 -7.29
N ASP A 517 19.76 -27.47 -7.52
CA ASP A 517 19.40 -28.65 -8.29
C ASP A 517 18.37 -29.53 -7.58
N ASP A 518 18.27 -29.48 -6.25
CA ASP A 518 17.27 -30.24 -5.48
C ASP A 518 15.84 -29.73 -5.73
N VAL A 519 15.69 -28.47 -6.14
CA VAL A 519 14.40 -27.83 -6.43
C VAL A 519 14.18 -27.50 -7.92
N ARG A 520 15.16 -27.85 -8.76
CA ARG A 520 15.09 -27.62 -10.20
C ARG A 520 14.02 -28.51 -10.86
N GLY A 521 13.30 -27.93 -11.80
CA GLY A 521 12.20 -28.60 -12.48
C GLY A 521 10.85 -28.46 -11.78
N HIS A 522 10.83 -28.05 -10.51
CA HIS A 522 9.58 -27.68 -9.83
C HIS A 522 9.11 -26.32 -10.33
N LYS A 523 7.84 -26.18 -10.63
CA LYS A 523 7.25 -24.94 -11.14
C LYS A 523 6.40 -24.26 -10.08
N LEU A 524 6.54 -22.95 -9.96
CA LEU A 524 5.58 -22.17 -9.19
C LEU A 524 4.24 -22.12 -9.91
N GLY A 525 3.17 -22.45 -9.22
CA GLY A 525 1.85 -22.45 -9.80
C GLY A 525 1.26 -21.05 -9.98
N SER A 526 0.33 -20.93 -10.93
CA SER A 526 -0.54 -19.77 -11.04
C SER A 526 -1.98 -20.17 -10.75
N PRO A 527 -2.42 -20.05 -9.49
CA PRO A 527 -3.79 -20.37 -9.13
C PRO A 527 -4.82 -19.53 -9.87
N LEU A 528 -4.44 -18.30 -10.23
CA LEU A 528 -5.35 -17.37 -10.92
C LEU A 528 -5.67 -17.81 -12.36
N GLN A 529 -4.72 -18.42 -13.06
CA GLN A 529 -4.97 -18.95 -14.40
C GLN A 529 -5.95 -20.14 -14.38
N ALA A 530 -5.82 -21.02 -13.40
CA ALA A 530 -6.72 -22.16 -13.24
C ALA A 530 -8.17 -21.70 -13.00
N ILE A 531 -8.39 -20.70 -12.15
CA ILE A 531 -9.72 -20.14 -11.89
C ILE A 531 -10.35 -19.55 -13.13
N ARG A 532 -9.59 -18.88 -13.95
CA ARG A 532 -10.10 -18.21 -15.15
C ARG A 532 -10.63 -19.16 -16.21
N ALA A 533 -10.16 -20.39 -16.18
CA ALA A 533 -10.65 -21.44 -17.05
C ALA A 533 -11.92 -22.12 -16.52
N MET A 534 -12.31 -21.86 -15.27
CA MET A 534 -13.48 -22.48 -14.64
C MET A 534 -14.77 -21.78 -15.04
N SER A 535 -15.84 -22.54 -15.20
CA SER A 535 -17.20 -22.00 -15.18
C SER A 535 -17.62 -21.61 -13.76
N PRO A 536 -18.68 -20.80 -13.59
CA PRO A 536 -19.22 -20.49 -12.27
C PRO A 536 -19.59 -21.76 -11.46
N GLU A 537 -20.12 -22.79 -12.10
CA GLU A 537 -20.49 -24.06 -11.47
C GLU A 537 -19.25 -24.84 -11.00
N GLU A 538 -18.22 -24.88 -11.83
CA GLU A 538 -16.93 -25.49 -11.47
C GLU A 538 -16.27 -24.75 -10.31
N LEU A 539 -16.38 -23.43 -10.29
CA LEU A 539 -15.87 -22.60 -9.21
C LEU A 539 -16.57 -22.91 -7.86
N VAL A 540 -17.90 -23.06 -7.88
CA VAL A 540 -18.67 -23.48 -6.68
C VAL A 540 -18.21 -24.83 -6.16
N LYS A 541 -18.08 -25.80 -7.06
CA LYS A 541 -17.61 -27.13 -6.72
C LYS A 541 -16.19 -27.12 -6.16
N HIS A 542 -15.28 -26.41 -6.81
CA HIS A 542 -13.90 -26.31 -6.38
C HIS A 542 -13.78 -25.64 -4.99
N THR A 543 -14.59 -24.64 -4.70
CA THR A 543 -14.63 -24.01 -3.37
C THR A 543 -15.11 -24.97 -2.28
N ALA A 544 -16.09 -25.81 -2.59
CA ALA A 544 -16.57 -26.83 -1.65
C ALA A 544 -15.51 -27.90 -1.38
N GLU A 545 -14.80 -28.35 -2.42
CA GLU A 545 -13.68 -29.30 -2.30
C GLU A 545 -12.52 -28.70 -1.49
N TYR A 546 -12.18 -27.45 -1.74
CA TYR A 546 -11.18 -26.69 -0.99
C TYR A 546 -11.51 -26.63 0.51
N ARG A 547 -12.74 -26.27 0.87
CA ARG A 547 -13.20 -26.23 2.27
C ARG A 547 -13.13 -27.61 2.92
N ALA A 548 -13.55 -28.65 2.23
CA ALA A 548 -13.51 -30.00 2.74
C ALA A 548 -12.06 -30.46 3.02
N GLY A 549 -11.10 -30.05 2.20
CA GLY A 549 -9.68 -30.34 2.36
C GLY A 549 -9.12 -29.82 3.68
N PHE A 550 -9.59 -28.66 4.16
CA PHE A 550 -9.19 -28.09 5.45
C PHE A 550 -10.08 -28.51 6.64
N LYS A 551 -11.09 -29.34 6.41
CA LYS A 551 -12.09 -29.68 7.43
C LYS A 551 -12.69 -28.43 8.12
N ILE A 552 -12.77 -27.34 7.37
CA ILE A 552 -13.47 -26.14 7.82
C ILE A 552 -14.96 -26.43 7.67
N ASN A 553 -15.65 -26.56 8.78
CA ASN A 553 -17.10 -26.70 8.74
C ASN A 553 -17.69 -25.45 8.09
N PRO A 554 -18.68 -25.60 7.21
CA PRO A 554 -19.38 -24.46 6.68
C PRO A 554 -19.93 -23.66 7.85
N VAL A 555 -19.62 -22.38 7.89
CA VAL A 555 -20.26 -21.46 8.82
C VAL A 555 -21.72 -21.36 8.36
N ASN A 556 -22.61 -21.90 9.16
CA ASN A 556 -24.05 -21.74 8.96
C ASN A 556 -24.45 -20.27 9.09
#